data_093e16bc38bbb8e089549666bd1cb7fd
#
_entry.id   093e16bc38bbb8e089549666bd1cb7fd
#
_cell.length_a   1.000
_cell.length_b   1.000
_cell.length_c   1.000
_cell.angle_alpha   90.00
_cell.angle_beta   90.00
_cell.angle_gamma   90.00
#
_symmetry.space_group_name_H-M   'P 1'
#
loop_
_entity.id
_entity.type
_entity.pdbx_description
1 polymer ?
#
loop_
_entity_poly.entity_id
_entity_poly.type
_entity_poly.pdbx_seq_one_letter_code
_entity_poly.pdbx_strand_id
1 'polypeptide(L)'
;LFSDKLGKSLGQPVVVENRAGAGGNTGTDYVAKAAPDGYTFLVSTNGPLVYSTVFNPKLPYDPFKDLAPVTLAGVQPNVCAVSNDMKVNDVKGWVEAMKKDPAGPAGREAATQLKALPR
;
A
#
# COMPACT_ATOMS: atom_id res chain seq x y z
N LEU A 1 -8.46 -18.62 -0.30
CA LEU A 1 -7.15 -19.29 -0.46
C LEU A 1 -6.36 -19.35 0.85
N PHE A 2 -6.13 -18.21 1.53
CA PHE A 2 -5.48 -18.19 2.85
C PHE A 2 -6.41 -18.70 3.95
N SER A 3 -7.66 -18.25 3.97
CA SER A 3 -8.65 -18.60 5.00
C SER A 3 -8.84 -20.10 5.14
N ASP A 4 -8.97 -20.82 4.02
CA ASP A 4 -9.20 -22.27 4.04
C ASP A 4 -8.00 -23.05 4.61
N LYS A 5 -6.79 -22.64 4.22
CA LYS A 5 -5.56 -23.27 4.74
C LYS A 5 -5.33 -22.93 6.20
N LEU A 6 -5.55 -21.66 6.56
CA LEU A 6 -5.38 -21.20 7.93
C LEU A 6 -6.42 -21.84 8.85
N GLY A 7 -7.68 -21.91 8.42
CA GLY A 7 -8.75 -22.57 9.15
C GLY A 7 -8.48 -24.04 9.42
N LYS A 8 -7.97 -24.77 8.42
CA LYS A 8 -7.54 -26.18 8.59
C LYS A 8 -6.38 -26.32 9.57
N SER A 9 -5.42 -25.41 9.53
CA SER A 9 -4.26 -25.44 10.42
C SER A 9 -4.62 -25.10 11.87
N LEU A 10 -5.55 -24.15 12.06
CA LEU A 10 -5.99 -23.71 13.38
C LEU A 10 -7.12 -24.56 13.97
N GLY A 11 -7.73 -25.45 13.18
CA GLY A 11 -8.89 -26.23 13.59
C GLY A 11 -10.16 -25.39 13.83
N GLN A 12 -10.19 -24.15 13.32
CA GLN A 12 -11.28 -23.20 13.51
C GLN A 12 -11.61 -22.49 12.19
N PRO A 13 -12.87 -22.13 11.93
CA PRO A 13 -13.23 -21.39 10.74
C PRO A 13 -12.61 -19.99 10.74
N VAL A 14 -12.02 -19.60 9.60
CA VAL A 14 -11.49 -18.26 9.37
C VAL A 14 -12.40 -17.52 8.40
N VAL A 15 -13.05 -16.47 8.88
CA VAL A 15 -13.96 -15.63 8.09
C VAL A 15 -13.18 -14.45 7.50
N VAL A 16 -13.30 -14.26 6.19
CA VAL A 16 -12.67 -13.13 5.49
C VAL A 16 -13.69 -12.02 5.32
N GLU A 17 -13.37 -10.84 5.82
CA GLU A 17 -14.13 -9.62 5.58
C GLU A 17 -13.32 -8.67 4.69
N ASN A 18 -13.91 -8.26 3.56
CA ASN A 18 -13.33 -7.26 2.68
C ASN A 18 -13.86 -5.87 3.04
N ARG A 19 -13.04 -5.04 3.66
CA ARG A 19 -13.37 -3.66 4.01
C ARG A 19 -12.65 -2.69 3.08
N ALA A 20 -13.28 -2.40 1.94
CA ALA A 20 -12.74 -1.50 0.94
C ALA A 20 -12.85 -0.03 1.38
N GLY A 21 -11.96 0.81 0.86
CA GLY A 21 -11.99 2.27 1.01
C GLY A 21 -10.64 2.87 1.33
N ALA A 22 -10.45 4.12 0.92
CA ALA A 22 -9.27 4.95 1.18
C ALA A 22 -7.92 4.23 0.95
N GLY A 23 -7.82 3.45 -0.14
CA GLY A 23 -6.60 2.71 -0.46
C GLY A 23 -6.23 1.62 0.56
N GLY A 24 -7.21 1.07 1.30
CA GLY A 24 -7.02 0.05 2.33
C GLY A 24 -6.94 0.60 3.77
N ASN A 25 -6.93 1.92 3.94
CA ASN A 25 -6.89 2.53 5.27
C ASN A 25 -8.12 2.20 6.12
N THR A 26 -9.31 2.06 5.49
CA THR A 26 -10.56 1.69 6.19
C THR A 26 -10.46 0.33 6.87
N GLY A 27 -9.95 -0.68 6.18
CA GLY A 27 -9.76 -2.01 6.76
C GLY A 27 -8.66 -2.03 7.83
N THR A 28 -7.59 -1.27 7.62
CA THR A 28 -6.48 -1.16 8.59
C THR A 28 -6.93 -0.46 9.87
N ASP A 29 -7.67 0.64 9.76
CA ASP A 29 -8.24 1.34 10.92
C ASP A 29 -9.19 0.45 11.74
N TYR A 30 -10.00 -0.35 11.05
CA TYR A 30 -10.88 -1.29 11.73
C TYR A 30 -10.12 -2.30 12.59
N VAL A 31 -9.06 -2.90 12.04
CA VAL A 31 -8.26 -3.89 12.79
C VAL A 31 -7.43 -3.22 13.88
N ALA A 32 -6.88 -2.04 13.65
CA ALA A 32 -6.15 -1.28 14.64
C ALA A 32 -7.00 -0.94 15.90
N LYS A 33 -8.32 -0.82 15.73
CA LYS A 33 -9.29 -0.56 16.81
C LYS A 33 -9.99 -1.82 17.33
N ALA A 34 -9.72 -2.99 16.77
CA ALA A 34 -10.29 -4.24 17.24
C ALA A 34 -9.71 -4.63 18.60
N ALA A 35 -10.41 -5.52 19.31
CA ALA A 35 -9.91 -6.08 20.56
C ALA A 35 -8.58 -6.82 20.31
N PRO A 36 -7.55 -6.62 21.14
CA PRO A 36 -6.25 -7.27 20.99
C PRO A 36 -6.26 -8.70 21.56
N ASP A 37 -7.25 -9.48 21.17
CA ASP A 37 -7.49 -10.85 21.67
C ASP A 37 -6.86 -11.94 20.79
N GLY A 38 -6.21 -11.55 19.67
CA GLY A 38 -5.57 -12.46 18.74
C GLY A 38 -6.50 -13.14 17.74
N TYR A 39 -7.78 -12.77 17.70
CA TYR A 39 -8.75 -13.33 16.75
C TYR A 39 -9.02 -12.47 15.53
N THR A 40 -8.52 -11.24 15.51
CA THR A 40 -8.67 -10.32 14.36
C THR A 40 -7.32 -10.09 13.71
N PHE A 41 -7.19 -10.49 12.43
CA PHE A 41 -5.98 -10.36 11.65
C PHE A 41 -6.18 -9.41 10.46
N LEU A 42 -5.15 -8.66 10.14
CA LEU A 42 -5.09 -7.80 8.96
C LEU A 42 -4.19 -8.43 7.89
N VAL A 43 -4.67 -8.52 6.66
CA VAL A 43 -3.83 -8.68 5.48
C VAL A 43 -3.82 -7.36 4.74
N SER A 44 -2.66 -6.74 4.68
CA SER A 44 -2.50 -5.39 4.12
C SER A 44 -1.24 -5.29 3.28
N THR A 45 -1.04 -4.13 2.68
CA THR A 45 0.11 -3.80 1.84
C THR A 45 0.88 -2.62 2.43
N ASN A 46 2.01 -2.27 1.81
CA ASN A 46 2.79 -1.09 2.19
C ASN A 46 2.03 0.24 2.06
N GLY A 47 0.94 0.31 1.28
CA GLY A 47 0.09 1.50 1.17
C GLY A 47 -0.39 1.99 2.54
N PRO A 48 -1.32 1.27 3.19
CA PRO A 48 -1.84 1.62 4.51
C PRO A 48 -0.80 1.58 5.63
N LEU A 49 0.19 0.67 5.55
CA LEU A 49 1.12 0.44 6.65
C LEU A 49 2.33 1.37 6.65
N VAL A 50 2.73 1.89 5.47
CA VAL A 50 3.92 2.73 5.32
C VAL A 50 3.60 4.06 4.65
N TYR A 51 3.07 4.04 3.42
CA TYR A 51 2.90 5.28 2.66
C TYR A 51 1.86 6.21 3.30
N SER A 52 0.77 5.67 3.81
CA SER A 52 -0.26 6.49 4.46
C SER A 52 0.24 7.23 5.69
N THR A 53 1.21 6.70 6.43
CA THR A 53 1.80 7.39 7.59
C THR A 53 2.60 8.63 7.20
N VAL A 54 3.20 8.61 6.00
CA VAL A 54 4.01 9.74 5.48
C VAL A 54 3.12 10.80 4.82
N PHE A 55 2.12 10.36 4.02
CA PHE A 55 1.33 11.26 3.19
C PHE A 55 0.04 11.77 3.86
N ASN A 56 -0.42 11.11 4.91
CA ASN A 56 -1.65 11.47 5.59
C ASN A 56 -1.41 11.83 7.07
N PRO A 57 -1.20 13.12 7.39
CA PRO A 57 -0.95 13.56 8.77
C PRO A 57 -2.16 13.37 9.70
N LYS A 58 -3.35 13.07 9.15
CA LYS A 58 -4.59 12.80 9.90
C LYS A 58 -4.97 11.32 9.84
N LEU A 59 -4.01 10.42 9.74
CA LEU A 59 -4.27 8.99 9.76
C LEU A 59 -4.87 8.59 11.12
N PRO A 60 -6.01 7.88 11.16
CA PRO A 60 -6.72 7.57 12.41
C PRO A 60 -6.12 6.40 13.20
N TYR A 61 -5.00 5.85 12.76
CA TYR A 61 -4.25 4.76 13.41
C TYR A 61 -2.75 4.95 13.22
N ASP A 62 -1.96 4.32 14.09
CA ASP A 62 -0.50 4.24 13.99
C ASP A 62 -0.11 2.76 13.79
N PRO A 63 0.29 2.34 12.57
CA PRO A 63 0.58 0.93 12.31
C PRO A 63 1.74 0.37 13.15
N PHE A 64 2.61 1.22 13.67
CA PHE A 64 3.74 0.79 14.50
C PHE A 64 3.38 0.62 15.97
N LYS A 65 2.28 1.23 16.43
CA LYS A 65 1.81 1.13 17.81
C LYS A 65 0.58 0.24 17.95
N ASP A 66 -0.35 0.35 16.97
CA ASP A 66 -1.67 -0.24 17.08
C ASP A 66 -1.73 -1.65 16.46
N LEU A 67 -0.68 -2.06 15.73
CA LEU A 67 -0.63 -3.36 15.05
C LEU A 67 0.63 -4.15 15.44
N ALA A 68 0.46 -5.43 15.70
CA ALA A 68 1.58 -6.37 15.90
C ALA A 68 1.86 -7.13 14.60
N PRO A 69 3.05 -7.04 13.98
CA PRO A 69 3.37 -7.78 12.78
C PRO A 69 3.51 -9.27 13.07
N VAL A 70 2.83 -10.11 12.29
CA VAL A 70 2.86 -11.58 12.44
C VAL A 70 3.85 -12.20 11.46
N THR A 71 3.67 -11.94 10.17
CA THR A 71 4.56 -12.50 9.13
C THR A 71 4.39 -11.75 7.81
N LEU A 72 5.38 -11.90 6.94
CA LEU A 72 5.31 -11.46 5.55
C LEU A 72 4.54 -12.50 4.73
N ALA A 73 3.30 -12.20 4.36
CA ALA A 73 2.43 -13.12 3.62
C ALA A 73 2.90 -13.35 2.15
N GLY A 74 3.58 -12.38 1.57
CA GLY A 74 4.11 -12.46 0.21
C GLY A 74 4.84 -11.20 -0.21
N VAL A 75 5.57 -11.29 -1.31
CA VAL A 75 6.26 -10.17 -1.96
C VAL A 75 5.70 -9.99 -3.36
N GLN A 76 5.33 -8.77 -3.70
CA GLN A 76 4.89 -8.41 -5.04
C GLN A 76 5.87 -7.39 -5.62
N PRO A 77 6.45 -7.64 -6.80
CA PRO A 77 7.31 -6.67 -7.44
C PRO A 77 6.49 -5.48 -7.94
N ASN A 78 7.02 -4.27 -7.79
CA ASN A 78 6.46 -3.09 -8.42
C ASN A 78 6.89 -3.05 -9.89
N VAL A 79 5.94 -2.79 -10.77
CA VAL A 79 6.19 -2.61 -12.21
C VAL A 79 5.96 -1.15 -12.57
N CYS A 80 6.97 -0.55 -13.19
CA CYS A 80 6.86 0.78 -13.75
C CYS A 80 6.44 0.65 -15.22
N ALA A 81 5.30 1.20 -15.57
CA ALA A 81 4.80 1.23 -16.94
C ALA A 81 4.65 2.68 -17.41
N VAL A 82 5.02 2.92 -18.66
CA VAL A 82 4.86 4.23 -19.31
C VAL A 82 4.09 4.06 -20.61
N SER A 83 3.44 5.13 -21.08
CA SER A 83 2.78 5.13 -22.39
C SER A 83 3.80 4.87 -23.53
N ASN A 84 3.40 4.09 -24.52
CA ASN A 84 4.21 3.86 -25.72
C ASN A 84 4.57 5.14 -26.48
N ASP A 85 3.78 6.20 -26.34
CA ASP A 85 4.03 7.50 -26.96
C ASP A 85 5.30 8.18 -26.41
N MET A 86 5.76 7.81 -25.23
CA MET A 86 6.97 8.36 -24.62
C MET A 86 8.26 7.88 -25.29
N LYS A 87 8.22 6.81 -26.09
CA LYS A 87 9.37 6.24 -26.83
C LYS A 87 10.62 6.04 -25.96
N VAL A 88 10.43 5.60 -24.70
CA VAL A 88 11.48 5.29 -23.75
C VAL A 88 11.50 3.80 -23.47
N ASN A 89 12.67 3.19 -23.36
CA ASN A 89 12.83 1.75 -23.21
C ASN A 89 13.46 1.36 -21.87
N ASP A 90 13.87 2.34 -21.08
CA ASP A 90 14.49 2.10 -19.76
C ASP A 90 14.19 3.26 -18.80
N VAL A 91 14.54 3.05 -17.53
CA VAL A 91 14.32 4.03 -16.46
C VAL A 91 15.16 5.30 -16.69
N LYS A 92 16.36 5.18 -17.26
CA LYS A 92 17.24 6.34 -17.53
C LYS A 92 16.61 7.24 -18.58
N GLY A 93 16.17 6.69 -19.70
CA GLY A 93 15.47 7.44 -20.74
C GLY A 93 14.18 8.08 -20.23
N TRP A 94 13.44 7.40 -19.36
CA TRP A 94 12.26 7.94 -18.71
C TRP A 94 12.59 9.15 -17.83
N VAL A 95 13.62 9.06 -16.98
CA VAL A 95 14.09 10.18 -16.13
C VAL A 95 14.57 11.37 -16.98
N GLU A 96 15.27 11.11 -18.07
CA GLU A 96 15.73 12.17 -18.98
C GLU A 96 14.53 12.84 -19.70
N ALA A 97 13.53 12.08 -20.12
CA ALA A 97 12.32 12.62 -20.70
C ALA A 97 11.55 13.51 -19.69
N MET A 98 11.44 13.09 -18.44
CA MET A 98 10.82 13.92 -17.37
C MET A 98 11.59 15.22 -17.11
N LYS A 99 12.95 15.17 -17.15
CA LYS A 99 13.78 16.37 -16.97
C LYS A 99 13.63 17.36 -18.12
N LYS A 100 13.45 16.86 -19.37
CA LYS A 100 13.26 17.69 -20.55
C LYS A 100 11.89 18.35 -20.62
N ASP A 101 10.85 17.65 -20.18
CA ASP A 101 9.48 18.16 -20.16
C ASP A 101 8.80 17.86 -18.81
N PRO A 102 9.11 18.65 -17.77
CA PRO A 102 8.49 18.52 -16.45
C PRO A 102 6.98 18.80 -16.43
N ALA A 103 6.47 19.52 -17.44
CA ALA A 103 5.05 19.85 -17.59
C ALA A 103 4.28 18.84 -18.46
N GLY A 104 4.98 17.92 -19.10
CA GLY A 104 4.41 16.83 -19.89
C GLY A 104 3.63 15.82 -19.05
N PRO A 105 2.94 14.86 -19.68
CA PRO A 105 2.07 13.90 -18.97
C PRO A 105 2.78 13.18 -17.84
N ALA A 106 4.00 12.68 -18.08
CA ALA A 106 4.79 11.97 -17.07
C ALA A 106 5.39 12.88 -15.99
N GLY A 107 5.80 14.08 -16.38
CA GLY A 107 6.38 15.07 -15.45
C GLY A 107 5.34 15.63 -14.49
N ARG A 108 4.09 15.83 -14.91
CA ARG A 108 3.00 16.30 -14.05
C ARG A 108 2.66 15.31 -12.96
N GLU A 109 2.60 14.02 -13.27
CA GLU A 109 2.30 12.98 -12.29
C GLU A 109 3.42 12.82 -11.27
N ALA A 110 4.67 12.76 -11.72
CA ALA A 110 5.85 12.73 -10.86
C ALA A 110 5.98 13.99 -10.00
N ALA A 111 5.72 15.18 -10.55
CA ALA A 111 5.78 16.44 -9.80
C ALA A 111 4.68 16.54 -8.74
N THR A 112 3.51 15.96 -8.99
CA THR A 112 2.42 15.91 -8.00
C THR A 112 2.79 15.01 -6.83
N GLN A 113 3.38 13.85 -7.08
CA GLN A 113 3.83 12.94 -6.03
C GLN A 113 5.02 13.50 -5.25
N LEU A 114 6.00 14.12 -5.93
CA LEU A 114 7.16 14.72 -5.27
C LEU A 114 6.80 15.95 -4.40
N LYS A 115 5.79 16.73 -4.78
CA LYS A 115 5.28 17.84 -3.95
C LYS A 115 4.56 17.39 -2.68
N ALA A 116 4.06 16.16 -2.67
CA ALA A 116 3.39 15.57 -1.52
C ALA A 116 4.37 15.00 -0.48
N LEU A 117 5.68 14.87 -0.82
CA LEU A 117 6.70 14.45 0.13
C LEU A 117 7.02 15.60 1.10
N PRO A 118 6.98 15.38 2.42
CA PRO A 118 7.48 16.36 3.39
C PRO A 118 8.97 16.62 3.14
N ARG A 119 9.36 17.91 3.18
CA ARG A 119 10.77 18.33 3.10
C ARG A 119 11.48 18.06 4.41
#